data_58ca7723afae29292e6cd6436e72726a
#
_entry.id   58ca7723afae29292e6cd6436e72726a
#
_cell.length_a   1.000
_cell.length_b   1.000
_cell.length_c   1.000
_cell.angle_alpha   90.00
_cell.angle_beta   90.00
_cell.angle_gamma   90.00
#
_symmetry.space_group_name_H-M   'P 1'
#
loop_
_entity.id
_entity.type
_entity.pdbx_description
1 polymer ?
#
loop_
_entity_poly.entity_id
_entity_poly.type
_entity_poly.pdbx_seq_one_letter_code
_entity_poly.pdbx_strand_id
1 'polypeptide(L)' 'MKDKQIEKLIKDEEKRQKSVINLIASENYVSNDVLVALGSKLTNKYAEGYPGRRYYGGN' A
#
# COMPACT_ATOMS: atom_id res chain seq x y z
N MET A 1 10.39 11.83 -2.28
CA MET A 1 9.10 12.16 -2.94
C MET A 1 9.12 13.61 -3.39
N LYS A 2 8.65 13.87 -4.61
CA LYS A 2 8.62 15.23 -5.16
C LYS A 2 7.57 16.12 -4.50
N ASP A 3 6.40 15.55 -4.19
CA ASP A 3 5.34 16.28 -3.49
C ASP A 3 5.64 16.30 -2.00
N LYS A 4 6.18 17.43 -1.53
CA LYS A 4 6.59 17.58 -0.14
C LYS A 4 5.40 17.69 0.82
N GLN A 5 4.26 18.16 0.34
CA GLN A 5 3.05 18.23 1.15
C GLN A 5 2.50 16.84 1.45
N ILE A 6 2.43 15.97 0.43
CA ILE A 6 2.01 14.58 0.60
C ILE A 6 3.01 13.82 1.47
N GLU A 7 4.31 14.04 1.26
CA GLU A 7 5.34 13.42 2.09
C GLU A 7 5.17 13.76 3.56
N LYS A 8 4.89 15.01 3.86
CA LYS A 8 4.65 15.46 5.24
C LYS A 8 3.41 14.80 5.83
N LEU A 9 2.32 14.71 5.06
CA LEU A 9 1.08 14.09 5.51
C LEU A 9 1.29 12.60 5.82
N ILE A 10 2.07 11.89 5.02
CA ILE A 10 2.41 10.49 5.26
C ILE A 10 3.18 10.34 6.57
N LYS A 11 4.19 11.17 6.79
CA LYS A 11 4.99 11.14 8.02
C LYS A 11 4.17 11.47 9.25
N ASP A 12 3.28 12.46 9.14
CA ASP A 12 2.40 12.85 10.25
C ASP A 12 1.44 11.71 10.60
N GLU A 13 0.88 11.02 9.60
CA GLU A 13 -0.01 9.88 9.80
C GLU A 13 0.73 8.68 10.40
N GLU A 14 1.98 8.43 10.00
CA GLU A 14 2.81 7.39 10.60
C GLU A 14 3.00 7.63 12.10
N LYS A 15 3.29 8.86 12.48
CA LYS A 15 3.40 9.25 13.88
C LYS A 15 2.09 9.05 14.63
N ARG A 16 0.98 9.46 14.03
CA ARG A 16 -0.32 9.31 14.65
C ARG A 16 -0.64 7.85 14.93
N GLN A 17 -0.41 6.97 13.95
CA GLN A 17 -0.67 5.53 14.09
C GLN A 17 0.18 4.87 15.18
N LYS A 18 1.41 5.35 15.38
CA LYS A 18 2.29 4.84 16.44
C LYS A 18 1.87 5.27 17.83
N SER A 19 1.16 6.39 17.96
CA SER A 19 0.84 7.00 19.25
C SER A 19 -0.60 6.77 19.71
N VAL A 20 -1.44 6.09 18.92
CA VAL A 20 -2.85 5.87 19.26
C VAL A 20 -3.21 4.39 19.22
N ILE A 21 -4.27 4.02 19.95
CA ILE A 21 -4.88 2.69 19.86
C ILE A 21 -6.02 2.79 18.85
N ASN A 22 -5.94 1.98 17.78
CA ASN A 22 -6.96 1.97 16.73
C ASN A 22 -8.03 0.92 17.06
N LEU A 23 -9.25 1.38 17.31
CA LEU A 23 -10.40 0.51 17.63
C LEU A 23 -11.40 0.40 16.48
N ILE A 24 -11.05 0.93 15.30
CA ILE A 24 -11.92 0.87 14.12
C ILE A 24 -11.77 -0.50 13.47
N ALA A 25 -12.87 -1.27 13.43
CA ALA A 25 -12.85 -2.67 12.99
C ALA A 25 -12.48 -2.85 11.51
N SER A 26 -12.72 -1.84 10.67
CA SER A 26 -12.41 -1.88 9.23
C SER A 26 -10.98 -1.50 8.90
N GLU A 27 -10.17 -1.10 9.87
CA GLU A 27 -8.78 -0.70 9.67
C GLU A 27 -7.83 -1.74 10.25
N ASN A 28 -6.65 -1.84 9.65
CA ASN A 28 -5.62 -2.77 10.06
C ASN A 28 -4.23 -2.20 9.83
N TYR A 29 -3.28 -2.60 10.66
CA TYR A 29 -1.88 -2.28 10.48
C TYR A 29 -1.22 -3.38 9.65
N VAL A 30 -0.87 -3.06 8.41
CA VAL A 30 -0.23 -4.03 7.51
C VAL A 30 1.28 -4.11 7.77
N SER A 31 1.88 -5.23 7.35
CA SER A 31 3.33 -5.42 7.47
C SER A 31 4.10 -4.48 6.55
N ASN A 32 5.38 -4.24 6.87
CA ASN A 32 6.25 -3.45 6.02
C ASN A 32 6.38 -4.04 4.62
N ASP A 33 6.43 -5.37 4.50
CA ASP A 33 6.54 -6.03 3.20
C ASP A 33 5.31 -5.76 2.33
N VAL A 34 4.12 -5.76 2.91
CA VAL A 34 2.89 -5.41 2.19
C VAL A 34 2.94 -3.96 1.72
N LEU A 35 3.40 -3.04 2.57
CA LEU A 35 3.53 -1.62 2.19
C LEU A 35 4.53 -1.43 1.05
N VAL A 36 5.65 -2.14 1.08
CA VAL A 36 6.65 -2.10 0.00
C VAL A 36 6.06 -2.60 -1.30
N ALA A 37 5.31 -3.70 -1.28
CA ALA A 37 4.67 -4.26 -2.47
C ALA A 37 3.64 -3.30 -3.05
N LEU A 38 2.79 -2.70 -2.22
CA LEU A 38 1.76 -1.75 -2.65
C LEU A 38 2.37 -0.49 -3.26
N GLY A 39 3.49 -0.03 -2.73
CA GLY A 39 4.19 1.15 -3.23
C GLY A 39 5.14 0.86 -4.39
N SER A 40 5.09 -0.34 -4.98
CA SER A 40 5.97 -0.75 -6.08
C SER A 40 5.26 -0.63 -7.43
N LYS A 41 6.01 -0.94 -8.50
CA LYS A 41 5.47 -0.96 -9.86
C LYS A 41 4.37 -2.01 -10.06
N LEU A 42 4.26 -2.98 -9.17
CA LEU A 42 3.18 -3.97 -9.20
C LEU A 42 1.80 -3.30 -9.12
N THR A 43 1.71 -2.15 -8.49
CA THR A 43 0.48 -1.36 -8.40
C THR A 43 -0.05 -0.94 -9.78
N ASN A 44 0.81 -0.86 -10.80
CA ASN A 44 0.42 -0.52 -12.15
C ASN A 44 -0.25 -1.68 -12.90
N LYS A 45 -0.16 -2.89 -12.35
CA LYS A 45 -0.61 -4.08 -13.08
C LYS A 45 -2.03 -4.45 -12.76
N TYR A 46 -2.72 -4.89 -13.79
CA TYR A 46 -4.02 -5.53 -13.69
C TYR A 46 -3.86 -7.03 -13.93
N ALA A 47 -4.40 -7.85 -13.04
CA ALA A 47 -4.31 -9.30 -13.15
C ALA A 47 -5.69 -9.87 -13.43
N GLU A 48 -5.87 -10.50 -14.58
CA GLU A 48 -7.12 -11.12 -14.99
C GLU A 48 -6.86 -12.51 -15.54
N GLY A 49 -7.69 -13.47 -15.15
CA GLY A 49 -7.52 -14.86 -15.52
C GLY A 49 -6.80 -15.67 -14.43
N TYR A 50 -6.68 -16.97 -14.66
CA TYR A 50 -6.03 -17.87 -13.72
C TYR A 50 -4.52 -17.98 -13.97
N PRO A 51 -3.73 -18.43 -12.98
CA PRO A 51 -2.31 -18.65 -13.18
C PRO A 51 -2.06 -19.55 -14.41
N GLY A 52 -1.11 -19.13 -15.26
CA GLY A 52 -0.85 -19.81 -16.53
C GLY A 52 -1.81 -19.46 -17.65
N ARG A 53 -2.86 -18.72 -17.37
CA ARG A 53 -3.89 -18.29 -18.36
C ARG A 53 -4.26 -16.82 -18.17
N ARG A 54 -3.25 -15.98 -18.02
CA ARG A 54 -3.44 -14.54 -17.82
C ARG A 54 -3.70 -13.83 -19.15
N TYR A 55 -4.55 -12.80 -19.08
CA TYR A 55 -4.88 -11.99 -20.27
C TYR A 55 -3.82 -10.92 -20.54
N TYR A 56 -3.10 -10.47 -19.53
CA TYR A 56 -2.12 -9.37 -19.63
C TYR A 56 -0.74 -9.84 -19.20
N GLY A 57 0.30 -9.17 -19.76
CA GLY A 57 1.68 -9.49 -19.41
C GLY A 57 2.05 -9.05 -17.99
N GLY A 58 3.10 -9.67 -17.46
CA GLY A 58 3.64 -9.32 -16.14
C GLY A 58 2.92 -9.95 -14.97
N ASN A 59 2.10 -10.94 -15.21
CA ASN A 59 1.31 -11.61 -14.18
C ASN A 59 1.77 -13.02 -13.91
#